data_aaf008a1ad3234f0159e284632ebffa3
#
_entry.id   aaf008a1ad3234f0159e284632ebffa3
#
_cell.length_a   1.000
_cell.length_b   1.000
_cell.length_c   1.000
_cell.angle_alpha   90.00
_cell.angle_beta   90.00
_cell.angle_gamma   90.00
#
_symmetry.space_group_name_H-M   'P 1'
#
loop_
_entity.id
_entity.type
_entity.pdbx_description
1 polymer ?
#
loop_
_entity_poly.entity_id
_entity_poly.type
_entity_poly.pdbx_seq_one_letter_code
_entity_poly.pdbx_strand_id
1 'polypeptide(L)'
;MNVFATMDQRMPLAGVAAHAQRAERLGYTGLHVPEAVHDGLLMSLRALEHTTTLRVATSVLLAFPRSPMTTAYAAWDLAALSGGRFELGLGSQVRGNVEGRFGVAWSAPVPRLREYVQALRAIWACWQDRAALDFAGEHYRFARMQPFFDPGPI
;
A
#
# COMPACT_ATOMS: atom_id res chain seq x y z
N MET A 1 -19.29 13.15 9.32
CA MET A 1 -18.24 12.43 10.09
C MET A 1 -17.79 11.25 9.24
N ASN A 2 -16.47 11.06 9.07
CA ASN A 2 -15.95 9.90 8.35
C ASN A 2 -15.79 8.73 9.33
N VAL A 3 -16.42 7.59 9.02
CA VAL A 3 -16.35 6.39 9.86
C VAL A 3 -15.80 5.24 9.03
N PHE A 4 -14.74 4.61 9.53
CA PHE A 4 -14.11 3.46 8.90
C PHE A 4 -14.40 2.19 9.70
N ALA A 5 -14.81 1.14 9.00
CA ALA A 5 -14.82 -0.21 9.56
C ALA A 5 -13.39 -0.79 9.54
N THR A 6 -13.11 -1.75 10.40
CA THR A 6 -11.84 -2.51 10.34
C THR A 6 -12.15 -3.96 10.01
N MET A 7 -11.44 -4.51 9.04
CA MET A 7 -11.54 -5.91 8.66
C MET A 7 -10.86 -6.80 9.71
N ASP A 8 -11.43 -7.97 9.99
CA ASP A 8 -10.75 -8.97 10.82
C ASP A 8 -9.47 -9.44 10.11
N GLN A 9 -8.36 -9.43 10.84
CA GLN A 9 -7.04 -9.83 10.33
C GLN A 9 -6.94 -11.30 9.87
N ARG A 10 -7.90 -12.14 10.25
CA ARG A 10 -7.99 -13.55 9.86
C ARG A 10 -9.04 -13.81 8.78
N MET A 11 -9.68 -12.78 8.28
CA MET A 11 -10.67 -12.92 7.22
C MET A 11 -10.06 -13.60 5.99
N PRO A 12 -10.63 -14.71 5.50
CA PRO A 12 -10.15 -15.33 4.29
C PRO A 12 -10.41 -14.43 3.07
N LEU A 13 -9.51 -14.48 2.08
CA LEU A 13 -9.61 -13.66 0.85
C LEU A 13 -10.98 -13.79 0.17
N ALA A 14 -11.58 -14.98 0.19
CA ALA A 14 -12.92 -15.24 -0.37
C ALA A 14 -14.03 -14.45 0.34
N GLY A 15 -13.88 -14.11 1.62
CA GLY A 15 -14.86 -13.37 2.42
C GLY A 15 -14.82 -11.85 2.23
N VAL A 16 -13.73 -11.32 1.67
CA VAL A 16 -13.48 -9.87 1.60
C VAL A 16 -14.55 -9.13 0.83
N ALA A 17 -14.94 -9.63 -0.34
CA ALA A 17 -15.94 -8.99 -1.20
C ALA A 17 -17.28 -8.76 -0.46
N ALA A 18 -17.81 -9.80 0.16
CA ALA A 18 -19.07 -9.71 0.90
C ALA A 18 -18.98 -8.77 2.11
N HIS A 19 -17.85 -8.79 2.81
CA HIS A 19 -17.60 -7.90 3.94
C HIS A 19 -17.51 -6.43 3.52
N ALA A 20 -16.76 -6.13 2.47
CA ALA A 20 -16.61 -4.77 1.93
C ALA A 20 -17.96 -4.22 1.43
N GLN A 21 -18.73 -5.01 0.68
CA GLN A 21 -20.07 -4.64 0.25
C GLN A 21 -21.02 -4.39 1.43
N ARG A 22 -20.91 -5.18 2.50
CA ARG A 22 -21.69 -4.95 3.71
C ARG A 22 -21.33 -3.63 4.37
N ALA A 23 -20.03 -3.32 4.50
CA ALA A 23 -19.55 -2.04 5.05
C ALA A 23 -20.10 -0.86 4.22
N GLU A 24 -20.04 -0.96 2.90
CA GLU A 24 -20.56 0.06 1.98
C GLU A 24 -22.07 0.26 2.17
N ARG A 25 -22.85 -0.82 2.17
CA ARG A 25 -24.33 -0.75 2.40
C ARG A 25 -24.70 -0.19 3.76
N LEU A 26 -23.89 -0.37 4.78
CA LEU A 26 -24.09 0.20 6.11
C LEU A 26 -23.68 1.67 6.22
N GLY A 27 -23.16 2.27 5.13
CA GLY A 27 -22.81 3.68 5.08
C GLY A 27 -21.46 4.03 5.69
N TYR A 28 -20.56 3.04 5.87
CA TYR A 28 -19.20 3.34 6.25
C TYR A 28 -18.49 4.13 5.14
N THR A 29 -17.68 5.12 5.53
CA THR A 29 -16.87 5.91 4.60
C THR A 29 -15.74 5.08 3.99
N GLY A 30 -15.19 4.14 4.77
CA GLY A 30 -14.10 3.32 4.31
C GLY A 30 -13.89 2.05 5.15
N LEU A 31 -12.92 1.26 4.71
CA LEU A 31 -12.51 0.00 5.30
C LEU A 31 -11.01 -0.01 5.54
N HIS A 32 -10.60 -0.27 6.77
CA HIS A 32 -9.22 -0.53 7.14
C HIS A 32 -8.89 -2.01 6.93
N VAL A 33 -7.86 -2.27 6.14
CA VAL A 33 -7.37 -3.61 5.80
C VAL A 33 -6.04 -3.86 6.51
N PRO A 34 -6.02 -4.72 7.55
CA PRO A 34 -4.78 -5.09 8.21
C PRO A 34 -3.98 -6.11 7.39
N GLU A 35 -2.66 -6.01 7.40
CA GLU A 35 -1.78 -7.04 6.88
C GLU A 35 -1.27 -7.93 8.01
N ALA A 36 -1.75 -9.16 8.08
CA ALA A 36 -1.37 -10.11 9.12
C ALA A 36 -1.21 -11.53 8.58
N VAL A 37 -2.33 -12.25 8.37
CA VAL A 37 -2.36 -13.61 7.83
C VAL A 37 -2.28 -13.59 6.30
N HIS A 38 -2.87 -12.58 5.68
CA HIS A 38 -2.94 -12.39 4.24
C HIS A 38 -2.26 -11.10 3.81
N ASP A 39 -1.89 -11.01 2.53
CA ASP A 39 -1.31 -9.82 1.91
C ASP A 39 -2.35 -8.69 1.85
N GLY A 40 -2.01 -7.52 2.42
CA GLY A 40 -2.92 -6.38 2.53
C GLY A 40 -3.31 -5.79 1.18
N LEU A 41 -2.47 -5.89 0.16
CA LEU A 41 -2.76 -5.36 -1.18
C LEU A 41 -3.77 -6.25 -1.92
N LEU A 42 -3.63 -7.58 -1.83
CA LEU A 42 -4.60 -8.51 -2.41
C LEU A 42 -5.97 -8.39 -1.73
N MET A 43 -6.00 -8.21 -0.41
CA MET A 43 -7.24 -7.97 0.32
C MET A 43 -7.88 -6.64 -0.11
N SER A 44 -7.07 -5.59 -0.28
CA SER A 44 -7.53 -4.26 -0.74
C SER A 44 -8.08 -4.32 -2.16
N LEU A 45 -7.41 -5.03 -3.08
CA LEU A 45 -7.89 -5.25 -4.44
C LEU A 45 -9.29 -5.87 -4.42
N ARG A 46 -9.48 -6.97 -3.68
CA ARG A 46 -10.78 -7.65 -3.58
C ARG A 46 -11.89 -6.75 -3.03
N ALA A 47 -11.57 -5.88 -2.06
CA ALA A 47 -12.53 -4.92 -1.53
C ALA A 47 -12.90 -3.85 -2.57
N LEU A 48 -11.91 -3.29 -3.27
CA LEU A 48 -12.09 -2.22 -4.26
C LEU A 48 -12.87 -2.69 -5.49
N GLU A 49 -12.61 -3.89 -5.99
CA GLU A 49 -13.32 -4.46 -7.15
C GLU A 49 -14.82 -4.68 -6.90
N HIS A 50 -15.23 -4.87 -5.64
CA HIS A 50 -16.60 -5.22 -5.27
C HIS A 50 -17.36 -4.09 -4.58
N THR A 51 -16.80 -2.89 -4.55
CA THR A 51 -17.40 -1.67 -4.00
C THR A 51 -17.29 -0.51 -4.97
N THR A 52 -18.16 0.49 -4.85
CA THR A 52 -18.21 1.63 -5.77
C THR A 52 -17.83 2.95 -5.13
N THR A 53 -18.07 3.10 -3.84
CA THR A 53 -17.87 4.36 -3.09
C THR A 53 -16.96 4.19 -1.88
N LEU A 54 -16.79 2.95 -1.38
CA LEU A 54 -16.02 2.67 -0.19
C LEU A 54 -14.53 2.98 -0.40
N ARG A 55 -13.95 3.81 0.45
CA ARG A 55 -12.49 4.02 0.52
C ARG A 55 -11.86 2.79 1.18
N VAL A 56 -10.72 2.36 0.69
CA VAL A 56 -10.00 1.20 1.24
C VAL A 56 -8.59 1.61 1.60
N ALA A 57 -8.26 1.49 2.88
CA ALA A 57 -6.96 1.87 3.41
C ALA A 57 -6.23 0.65 4.00
N THR A 58 -4.99 0.42 3.61
CA THR A 58 -4.16 -0.53 4.36
C THR A 58 -3.86 0.02 5.75
N SER A 59 -4.08 -0.78 6.79
CA SER A 59 -3.89 -0.36 8.18
C SER A 59 -3.23 -1.50 9.00
N VAL A 60 -1.99 -1.75 8.75
CA VAL A 60 -1.06 -1.09 7.83
C VAL A 60 -0.42 -2.10 6.89
N LEU A 61 0.06 -1.68 5.71
CA LEU A 61 0.94 -2.48 4.88
C LEU A 61 2.36 -2.48 5.47
N LEU A 62 2.99 -3.64 5.53
CA LEU A 62 4.35 -3.77 6.07
C LEU A 62 5.39 -3.31 5.04
N ALA A 63 6.02 -2.15 5.31
CA ALA A 63 6.94 -1.52 4.37
C ALA A 63 8.25 -2.29 4.19
N PHE A 64 8.89 -2.71 5.29
CA PHE A 64 10.28 -3.20 5.24
C PHE A 64 10.50 -4.52 4.52
N PRO A 65 9.53 -5.45 4.46
CA PRO A 65 9.65 -6.64 3.62
C PRO A 65 9.58 -6.36 2.12
N ARG A 66 9.20 -5.14 1.72
CA ARG A 66 8.97 -4.76 0.32
C ARG A 66 9.92 -3.67 -0.15
N SER A 67 10.25 -3.68 -1.44
CA SER A 67 10.89 -2.53 -2.08
C SER A 67 9.89 -1.37 -2.22
N PRO A 68 10.29 -0.10 -2.02
CA PRO A 68 9.46 1.04 -2.40
C PRO A 68 8.94 0.97 -3.84
N MET A 69 9.73 0.48 -4.78
CA MET A 69 9.32 0.36 -6.19
C MET A 69 8.13 -0.62 -6.36
N THR A 70 8.20 -1.81 -5.75
CA THR A 70 7.09 -2.79 -5.86
C THR A 70 5.82 -2.28 -5.17
N THR A 71 5.97 -1.59 -4.04
CA THR A 71 4.84 -0.96 -3.36
C THR A 71 4.26 0.19 -4.17
N ALA A 72 5.12 0.98 -4.84
CA ALA A 72 4.68 2.07 -5.69
C ALA A 72 3.78 1.59 -6.84
N TYR A 73 4.20 0.53 -7.57
CA TYR A 73 3.39 -0.06 -8.64
C TYR A 73 2.04 -0.56 -8.12
N ALA A 74 2.04 -1.36 -7.07
CA ALA A 74 0.79 -1.92 -6.56
C ALA A 74 -0.18 -0.84 -6.05
N ALA A 75 0.32 0.18 -5.35
CA ALA A 75 -0.50 1.30 -4.90
C ALA A 75 -1.02 2.15 -6.06
N TRP A 76 -0.22 2.33 -7.11
CA TRP A 76 -0.61 3.04 -8.33
C TRP A 76 -1.74 2.33 -9.06
N ASP A 77 -1.58 1.02 -9.28
CA ASP A 77 -2.60 0.19 -9.93
C ASP A 77 -3.91 0.18 -9.14
N LEU A 78 -3.84 0.06 -7.80
CA LEU A 78 -5.03 0.11 -6.94
C LEU A 78 -5.71 1.49 -6.95
N ALA A 79 -4.93 2.57 -7.01
CA ALA A 79 -5.47 3.93 -7.11
C ALA A 79 -6.16 4.14 -8.47
N ALA A 80 -5.52 3.74 -9.57
CA ALA A 80 -6.08 3.82 -10.92
C ALA A 80 -7.38 2.99 -11.05
N LEU A 81 -7.33 1.71 -10.65
CA LEU A 81 -8.47 0.79 -10.68
C LEU A 81 -9.68 1.34 -9.92
N SER A 82 -9.43 1.95 -8.78
CA SER A 82 -10.48 2.39 -7.86
C SER A 82 -10.96 3.83 -8.09
N GLY A 83 -10.37 4.57 -9.04
CA GLY A 83 -10.65 6.00 -9.20
C GLY A 83 -10.26 6.82 -7.97
N GLY A 84 -9.11 6.48 -7.34
CA GLY A 84 -8.56 7.21 -6.19
C GLY A 84 -9.15 6.83 -4.82
N ARG A 85 -9.89 5.71 -4.71
CA ARG A 85 -10.45 5.23 -3.43
C ARG A 85 -9.47 4.44 -2.58
N PHE A 86 -8.30 4.08 -3.10
CA PHE A 86 -7.25 3.39 -2.36
C PHE A 86 -6.40 4.37 -1.55
N GLU A 87 -6.09 3.99 -0.31
CA GLU A 87 -5.20 4.73 0.60
C GLU A 87 -4.10 3.80 1.12
N LEU A 88 -2.85 4.22 0.94
CA LEU A 88 -1.70 3.44 1.38
C LEU A 88 -1.27 3.85 2.80
N GLY A 89 -1.66 3.04 3.79
CA GLY A 89 -1.14 3.14 5.15
C GLY A 89 0.05 2.20 5.36
N LEU A 90 1.16 2.72 5.87
CA LEU A 90 2.43 2.01 5.99
C LEU A 90 2.85 1.82 7.44
N GLY A 91 3.46 0.67 7.74
CA GLY A 91 4.09 0.38 9.02
C GLY A 91 5.41 -0.35 8.89
N SER A 92 6.31 -0.15 9.88
CA SER A 92 7.65 -0.76 9.89
C SER A 92 7.65 -2.23 10.30
N GLN A 93 6.63 -2.68 11.04
CA GLN A 93 6.62 -3.92 11.81
C GLN A 93 7.66 -3.89 12.97
N VAL A 94 7.67 -4.89 13.83
CA VAL A 94 8.65 -5.06 14.91
C VAL A 94 9.87 -5.86 14.45
N ARG A 95 11.02 -5.62 15.08
CA ARG A 95 12.31 -6.22 14.70
C ARG A 95 12.24 -7.75 14.56
N GLY A 96 11.68 -8.43 15.55
CA GLY A 96 11.61 -9.89 15.54
C GLY A 96 10.86 -10.48 14.34
N ASN A 97 9.81 -9.78 13.88
CA ASN A 97 9.08 -10.20 12.67
C ASN A 97 9.85 -9.84 11.40
N VAL A 98 10.48 -8.67 11.34
CA VAL A 98 11.26 -8.26 10.16
C VAL A 98 12.41 -9.22 9.90
N GLU A 99 13.16 -9.58 10.96
CA GLU A 99 14.29 -10.51 10.84
C GLU A 99 13.84 -11.97 10.78
N GLY A 100 13.00 -12.42 11.72
CA GLY A 100 12.70 -13.84 11.89
C GLY A 100 11.60 -14.38 10.98
N ARG A 101 10.65 -13.53 10.56
CA ARG A 101 9.53 -13.95 9.69
C ARG A 101 9.75 -13.57 8.22
N PHE A 102 10.33 -12.40 7.97
CA PHE A 102 10.51 -11.89 6.61
C PHE A 102 11.95 -12.01 6.08
N GLY A 103 12.91 -12.39 6.93
CA GLY A 103 14.31 -12.57 6.52
C GLY A 103 15.01 -11.29 6.06
N VAL A 104 14.56 -10.13 6.53
CA VAL A 104 15.07 -8.82 6.13
C VAL A 104 15.88 -8.21 7.28
N ALA A 105 17.03 -7.63 6.98
CA ALA A 105 17.85 -6.96 7.97
C ALA A 105 17.10 -5.79 8.62
N TRP A 106 17.20 -5.70 9.96
CA TRP A 106 16.63 -4.60 10.71
C TRP A 106 17.53 -3.38 10.68
N SER A 107 16.94 -2.22 10.62
CA SER A 107 17.60 -0.93 10.84
C SER A 107 16.66 0.01 11.60
N ALA A 108 17.14 1.18 12.03
CA ALA A 108 16.34 2.17 12.75
C ALA A 108 15.03 2.46 12.00
N PRO A 109 13.85 2.18 12.62
CA PRO A 109 12.59 2.14 11.86
C PRO A 109 12.13 3.53 11.39
N VAL A 110 12.32 4.57 12.19
CA VAL A 110 11.81 5.90 11.86
C VAL A 110 12.53 6.53 10.66
N PRO A 111 13.88 6.61 10.61
CA PRO A 111 14.57 7.14 9.45
C PRO A 111 14.32 6.29 8.21
N ARG A 112 14.35 4.95 8.31
CA ARG A 112 14.08 4.05 7.19
C ARG A 112 12.67 4.20 6.64
N LEU A 113 11.64 4.31 7.49
CA LEU A 113 10.26 4.50 7.04
C LEU A 113 10.06 5.88 6.40
N ARG A 114 10.69 6.92 6.95
CA ARG A 114 10.70 8.25 6.33
C ARG A 114 11.27 8.20 4.92
N GLU A 115 12.42 7.56 4.78
CA GLU A 115 13.09 7.41 3.48
C GLU A 115 12.27 6.56 2.50
N TYR A 116 11.62 5.50 3.00
CA TYR A 116 10.67 4.70 2.21
C TYR A 116 9.55 5.57 1.61
N VAL A 117 8.94 6.43 2.41
CA VAL A 117 7.89 7.36 1.95
C VAL A 117 8.43 8.38 0.96
N GLN A 118 9.64 8.90 1.19
CA GLN A 118 10.29 9.83 0.26
C GLN A 118 10.59 9.16 -1.09
N ALA A 119 11.06 7.91 -1.07
CA ALA A 119 11.29 7.12 -2.27
C ALA A 119 9.99 6.87 -3.06
N LEU A 120 8.90 6.51 -2.38
CA LEU A 120 7.57 6.38 -3.02
C LEU A 120 7.16 7.67 -3.72
N ARG A 121 7.29 8.81 -3.05
CA ARG A 121 6.95 10.12 -3.63
C ARG A 121 7.80 10.46 -4.85
N ALA A 122 9.10 10.16 -4.83
CA ALA A 122 9.98 10.37 -5.97
C ALA A 122 9.59 9.49 -7.17
N ILE A 123 9.24 8.22 -6.91
CA ILE A 123 8.76 7.29 -7.93
C ILE A 123 7.45 7.80 -8.54
N TRP A 124 6.48 8.18 -7.72
CA TRP A 124 5.19 8.69 -8.21
C TRP A 124 5.31 10.04 -8.94
N ALA A 125 6.18 10.93 -8.50
CA ALA A 125 6.47 12.17 -9.24
C ALA A 125 7.07 11.89 -10.63
N CYS A 126 7.91 10.85 -10.74
CA CYS A 126 8.41 10.40 -12.05
C CYS A 126 7.27 9.98 -12.99
N TRP A 127 6.28 9.23 -12.49
CA TRP A 127 5.15 8.75 -13.29
C TRP A 127 4.10 9.82 -13.56
N GLN A 128 3.76 10.62 -12.54
CA GLN A 128 2.70 11.63 -12.63
C GLN A 128 3.16 12.89 -13.39
N ASP A 129 4.34 13.39 -13.02
CA ASP A 129 4.82 14.71 -13.43
C ASP A 129 5.95 14.63 -14.46
N ARG A 130 6.32 13.40 -14.90
CA ARG A 130 7.48 13.15 -15.78
C ARG A 130 8.80 13.65 -15.19
N ALA A 131 8.92 13.72 -13.86
CA ALA A 131 10.15 14.07 -13.19
C ALA A 131 11.23 13.01 -13.41
N ALA A 132 12.50 13.41 -13.43
CA ALA A 132 13.58 12.43 -13.46
C ALA A 132 13.62 11.63 -12.16
N LEU A 133 13.74 10.30 -12.25
CA LEU A 133 13.93 9.47 -11.07
C LEU A 133 15.39 9.50 -10.65
N ASP A 134 15.69 10.30 -9.64
CA ASP A 134 16.99 10.39 -8.99
C ASP A 134 16.82 10.52 -7.48
N PHE A 135 16.70 9.36 -6.83
CA PHE A 135 16.53 9.27 -5.38
C PHE A 135 17.72 8.51 -4.78
N ALA A 136 18.48 9.16 -3.91
CA ALA A 136 19.64 8.59 -3.22
C ALA A 136 19.52 8.86 -1.72
N GLY A 137 19.17 7.81 -0.95
CA GLY A 137 19.12 7.81 0.49
C GLY A 137 20.15 6.85 1.10
N GLU A 138 20.06 6.68 2.41
CA GLU A 138 20.90 5.74 3.17
C GLU A 138 20.44 4.28 2.96
N HIS A 139 19.12 4.07 2.87
CA HIS A 139 18.50 2.75 2.79
C HIS A 139 18.03 2.37 1.38
N TYR A 140 17.69 3.37 0.55
CA TYR A 140 17.13 3.15 -0.77
C TYR A 140 17.75 4.05 -1.82
N ARG A 141 17.94 3.49 -3.03
CA ARG A 141 18.45 4.25 -4.18
C ARG A 141 17.69 3.86 -5.44
N PHE A 142 17.16 4.86 -6.14
CA PHE A 142 16.46 4.70 -7.41
C PHE A 142 16.93 5.77 -8.39
N ALA A 143 17.59 5.35 -9.48
CA ALA A 143 18.16 6.26 -10.48
C ALA A 143 17.84 5.80 -11.91
N ARG A 144 16.86 4.90 -12.07
CA ARG A 144 16.55 4.35 -13.39
C ARG A 144 15.04 4.14 -13.52
N MET A 145 14.46 4.85 -14.49
CA MET A 145 13.12 4.59 -15.00
C MET A 145 13.19 4.59 -16.53
N GLN A 146 12.93 3.45 -17.14
CA GLN A 146 12.84 3.33 -18.60
C GLN A 146 11.38 3.54 -19.02
N PRO A 147 11.10 4.12 -20.20
CA PRO A 147 9.72 4.37 -20.65
C PRO A 147 8.81 3.14 -20.64
N PHE A 148 9.38 1.95 -20.87
CA PHE A 148 8.62 0.69 -20.83
C PHE A 148 8.06 0.34 -19.45
N PHE A 149 8.69 0.81 -18.38
CA PHE A 149 8.28 0.55 -16.99
C PHE A 149 7.52 1.70 -16.33
N ASP A 150 7.26 2.75 -17.08
CA ASP A 150 6.50 3.92 -16.61
C ASP A 150 5.00 3.68 -16.91
N PRO A 151 4.14 3.53 -15.88
CA PRO A 151 2.71 3.28 -16.09
C PRO A 151 1.95 4.52 -16.62
N GLY A 152 2.58 5.67 -16.61
CA GLY A 152 1.95 6.94 -16.96
C GLY A 152 1.13 7.56 -15.82
N PRO A 153 0.62 8.77 -16.03
CA PRO A 153 -0.19 9.48 -15.02
C PRO A 153 -1.58 8.85 -14.84
N ILE A 154 -2.14 9.04 -13.65
CA ILE A 154 -3.52 8.64 -13.30
C ILE A 154 -4.32 9.83 -12.76
#